data_02fc42c8f19abe39a96261c5f70c4dba
#
_entry.id   02fc42c8f19abe39a96261c5f70c4dba
#
_cell.length_a   1.000
_cell.length_b   1.000
_cell.length_c   1.000
_cell.angle_alpha   90.00
_cell.angle_beta   90.00
_cell.angle_gamma   90.00
#
_symmetry.space_group_name_H-M   'P 1'
#
loop_
_entity.id
_entity.type
_entity.pdbx_description
1 polymer ?
#
loop_
_entity_poly.entity_id
_entity_poly.type
_entity_poly.pdbx_seq_one_letter_code
_entity_poly.pdbx_strand_id
1 'polypeptide(L)'
;MALLALWIALWTDGCATLAPAGPAATVSPSSSLPWAPPPGAAPAPASPKPLEVPEDLRARASNLTLTDVVDVALRNSPQTREAWWRARAAAAEVDIRRADLFPEIDVQLQASGTRQAVAGGQATFSQTTLGPGLTLNYLLFDFGGRQADVEAARQALFAENFLHNQAIQDAVLQVER
;
A
#
# COMPACT_ATOMS: atom_id res chain seq x y z
N MET A 1 -7.90 -16.08 38.02
CA MET A 1 -7.22 -16.73 36.89
C MET A 1 -8.09 -16.98 35.64
N ALA A 2 -9.41 -17.13 35.78
CA ALA A 2 -10.32 -17.40 34.64
C ALA A 2 -10.55 -16.17 33.71
N LEU A 3 -10.49 -14.95 34.20
CA LEU A 3 -10.71 -13.72 33.42
C LEU A 3 -9.54 -13.34 32.51
N LEU A 4 -8.31 -13.75 32.86
CA LEU A 4 -7.11 -13.48 32.04
C LEU A 4 -7.07 -14.42 30.82
N ALA A 5 -7.61 -15.64 30.94
CA ALA A 5 -7.66 -16.59 29.82
C ALA A 5 -8.68 -16.18 28.74
N LEU A 6 -9.74 -15.48 29.11
CA LEU A 6 -10.76 -15.00 28.17
C LEU A 6 -10.27 -13.83 27.30
N TRP A 7 -9.39 -13.00 27.84
CA TRP A 7 -8.81 -11.87 27.09
C TRP A 7 -7.78 -12.30 26.04
N ILE A 8 -7.05 -13.38 26.28
CA ILE A 8 -6.05 -13.92 25.35
C ILE A 8 -6.74 -14.58 24.14
N ALA A 9 -7.90 -15.21 24.34
CA ALA A 9 -8.63 -15.88 23.25
C ALA A 9 -9.23 -14.91 22.21
N LEU A 10 -9.53 -13.67 22.59
CA LEU A 10 -10.07 -12.66 21.65
C LEU A 10 -9.02 -12.06 20.70
N TRP A 11 -7.73 -12.24 20.96
CA TRP A 11 -6.64 -11.66 20.14
C TRP A 11 -6.07 -12.64 19.12
N THR A 12 -6.45 -13.91 19.16
CA THR A 12 -5.89 -14.92 18.24
C THR A 12 -6.58 -14.99 16.87
N ASP A 13 -7.81 -14.51 16.75
CA ASP A 13 -8.56 -14.57 15.48
C ASP A 13 -8.20 -13.45 14.48
N GLY A 14 -7.49 -12.40 14.92
CA GLY A 14 -7.13 -11.26 14.07
C GLY A 14 -5.91 -11.46 13.16
N CYS A 15 -5.04 -12.42 13.46
CA CYS A 15 -3.77 -12.61 12.73
C CYS A 15 -3.84 -13.61 11.57
N ALA A 16 -4.92 -14.36 11.42
CA ALA A 16 -5.02 -15.39 10.40
C ALA A 16 -5.24 -14.84 8.97
N THR A 17 -5.63 -13.58 8.83
CA THR A 17 -5.95 -12.97 7.51
C THR A 17 -4.81 -12.17 6.89
N LEU A 18 -3.68 -12.01 7.57
CA LEU A 18 -2.49 -11.26 7.11
C LEU A 18 -1.30 -12.14 6.73
N ALA A 19 -1.53 -13.43 6.40
CA ALA A 19 -0.47 -14.19 5.77
C ALA A 19 -0.15 -13.54 4.41
N PRO A 20 1.05 -12.96 4.22
CA PRO A 20 1.42 -12.42 2.91
C PRO A 20 1.32 -13.57 1.92
N ALA A 21 0.56 -13.37 0.85
CA ALA A 21 0.58 -14.29 -0.27
C ALA A 21 2.06 -14.50 -0.65
N GLY A 22 2.52 -15.75 -0.65
CA GLY A 22 3.91 -16.05 -0.99
C GLY A 22 4.29 -15.42 -2.33
N PRO A 23 5.56 -15.13 -2.60
CA PRO A 23 6.00 -14.42 -3.80
C PRO A 23 5.51 -15.06 -5.10
N ALA A 24 5.24 -16.35 -5.12
CA ALA A 24 4.65 -17.04 -6.27
C ALA A 24 3.18 -16.66 -6.57
N ALA A 25 2.45 -16.07 -5.61
CA ALA A 25 1.07 -15.62 -5.81
C ALA A 25 0.98 -14.18 -6.34
N THR A 26 2.06 -13.41 -6.21
CA THR A 26 2.10 -11.98 -6.58
C THR A 26 2.76 -11.70 -7.93
N VAL A 27 3.52 -12.64 -8.45
CA VAL A 27 4.29 -12.47 -9.70
C VAL A 27 4.10 -13.67 -10.62
N SER A 28 4.15 -13.44 -11.93
CA SER A 28 4.19 -14.55 -12.90
C SER A 28 5.42 -15.44 -12.68
N PRO A 29 5.32 -16.77 -12.86
CA PRO A 29 6.44 -17.69 -12.69
C PRO A 29 7.57 -17.49 -13.71
N SER A 30 7.32 -16.84 -14.83
CA SER A 30 8.34 -16.47 -15.82
C SER A 30 7.92 -15.24 -16.63
N SER A 31 8.90 -14.58 -17.26
CA SER A 31 8.66 -13.41 -18.10
C SER A 31 7.84 -13.70 -19.37
N SER A 32 7.75 -14.96 -19.78
CA SER A 32 7.04 -15.40 -20.99
C SER A 32 5.63 -15.94 -20.71
N LEU A 33 5.24 -16.08 -19.43
CA LEU A 33 3.91 -16.57 -19.06
C LEU A 33 3.05 -15.43 -18.51
N PRO A 34 1.78 -15.32 -18.92
CA PRO A 34 0.86 -14.36 -18.32
C PRO A 34 0.62 -14.73 -16.85
N TRP A 35 0.50 -13.74 -16.01
CA TRP A 35 0.09 -13.93 -14.62
C TRP A 35 -1.38 -14.36 -14.55
N ALA A 36 -1.68 -15.33 -13.71
CA ALA A 36 -3.04 -15.72 -13.36
C ALA A 36 -3.24 -15.58 -11.84
N PRO A 37 -4.40 -15.06 -11.39
CA PRO A 37 -4.70 -14.97 -9.97
C PRO A 37 -4.75 -16.36 -9.34
N PRO A 38 -4.26 -16.52 -8.08
CA PRO A 38 -4.33 -17.78 -7.37
C PRO A 38 -5.79 -18.24 -7.19
N PRO A 39 -6.05 -19.55 -7.10
CA PRO A 39 -7.38 -20.09 -6.83
C PRO A 39 -7.96 -19.47 -5.54
N GLY A 40 -9.15 -18.87 -5.61
CA GLY A 40 -9.79 -18.17 -4.49
C GLY A 40 -9.43 -16.71 -4.33
N ALA A 41 -8.52 -16.16 -5.14
CA ALA A 41 -8.43 -14.71 -5.29
C ALA A 41 -9.74 -14.18 -5.87
N ALA A 42 -10.20 -13.03 -5.38
CA ALA A 42 -11.34 -12.37 -5.98
C ALA A 42 -11.14 -12.30 -7.51
N PRO A 43 -12.13 -12.69 -8.31
CA PRO A 43 -12.01 -12.59 -9.75
C PRO A 43 -11.57 -11.16 -10.07
N ALA A 44 -10.57 -11.04 -10.93
CA ALA A 44 -10.24 -9.74 -11.52
C ALA A 44 -11.55 -9.11 -11.97
N PRO A 45 -11.77 -7.80 -11.79
CA PRO A 45 -13.02 -7.17 -12.18
C PRO A 45 -13.31 -7.59 -13.62
N ALA A 46 -14.29 -8.48 -13.75
CA ALA A 46 -14.65 -9.07 -15.01
C ALA A 46 -15.22 -7.94 -15.85
N SER A 47 -14.60 -7.69 -16.96
CA SER A 47 -14.97 -6.71 -17.98
C SER A 47 -14.50 -5.28 -17.67
N PRO A 48 -14.00 -4.56 -18.67
CA PRO A 48 -13.81 -3.13 -18.55
C PRO A 48 -15.13 -2.52 -18.07
N LYS A 49 -15.05 -1.71 -16.99
CA LYS A 49 -16.19 -0.96 -16.49
C LYS A 49 -16.91 -0.35 -17.70
N PRO A 50 -18.21 -0.57 -17.86
CA PRO A 50 -18.93 0.02 -19.00
C PRO A 50 -18.64 1.51 -19.07
N LEU A 51 -18.51 2.03 -20.28
CA LEU A 51 -18.27 3.45 -20.51
C LEU A 51 -19.29 4.26 -19.71
N GLU A 52 -18.81 5.09 -18.79
CA GLU A 52 -19.66 5.92 -17.94
C GLU A 52 -20.11 7.14 -18.74
N VAL A 53 -21.21 7.00 -19.45
CA VAL A 53 -21.84 8.10 -20.20
C VAL A 53 -22.97 8.65 -19.35
N PRO A 54 -22.90 9.93 -18.92
CA PRO A 54 -24.00 10.59 -18.21
C PRO A 54 -25.32 10.49 -18.97
N GLU A 55 -26.44 10.36 -18.24
CA GLU A 55 -27.76 10.12 -18.84
C GLU A 55 -28.21 11.30 -19.70
N ASP A 56 -27.88 12.52 -19.31
CA ASP A 56 -28.15 13.75 -20.06
C ASP A 56 -27.42 13.76 -21.43
N LEU A 57 -26.23 13.18 -21.51
CA LEU A 57 -25.47 13.04 -22.77
C LEU A 57 -26.03 11.91 -23.63
N ARG A 58 -26.53 10.82 -23.04
CA ARG A 58 -27.22 9.77 -23.77
C ARG A 58 -28.48 10.30 -24.45
N ALA A 59 -29.25 11.11 -23.75
CA ALA A 59 -30.44 11.75 -24.29
C ALA A 59 -30.15 12.68 -25.47
N ARG A 60 -28.94 13.24 -25.56
CA ARG A 60 -28.48 14.17 -26.60
C ARG A 60 -27.49 13.53 -27.58
N ALA A 61 -27.43 12.21 -27.66
CA ALA A 61 -26.43 11.47 -28.44
C ALA A 61 -26.31 11.89 -29.92
N SER A 62 -27.39 12.40 -30.50
CA SER A 62 -27.42 12.90 -31.89
C SER A 62 -26.82 14.30 -32.08
N ASN A 63 -26.61 15.05 -31.00
CA ASN A 63 -26.16 16.45 -31.02
C ASN A 63 -25.05 16.71 -29.93
N LEU A 64 -24.12 15.77 -29.80
CA LEU A 64 -22.97 15.93 -28.89
C LEU A 64 -22.04 17.04 -29.38
N THR A 65 -21.64 17.92 -28.48
CA THR A 65 -20.58 18.90 -28.74
C THR A 65 -19.21 18.28 -28.47
N LEU A 66 -18.16 18.89 -29.00
CA LEU A 66 -16.77 18.47 -28.71
C LEU A 66 -16.51 18.42 -27.19
N THR A 67 -17.03 19.41 -26.47
CA THR A 67 -16.91 19.47 -25.00
C THR A 67 -17.54 18.27 -24.30
N ASP A 68 -18.71 17.81 -24.78
CA ASP A 68 -19.38 16.62 -24.24
C ASP A 68 -18.54 15.35 -24.46
N VAL A 69 -17.92 15.21 -25.64
CA VAL A 69 -17.06 14.07 -25.98
C VAL A 69 -15.79 14.07 -25.12
N VAL A 70 -15.17 15.24 -24.92
CA VAL A 70 -14.00 15.41 -24.03
C VAL A 70 -14.35 15.02 -22.59
N ASP A 71 -15.50 15.45 -22.06
CA ASP A 71 -15.92 15.08 -20.68
C ASP A 71 -16.09 13.57 -20.52
N VAL A 72 -16.73 12.90 -21.46
CA VAL A 72 -16.86 11.44 -21.48
C VAL A 72 -15.48 10.76 -21.55
N ALA A 73 -14.58 11.26 -22.42
CA ALA A 73 -13.25 10.70 -22.57
C ALA A 73 -12.43 10.82 -21.28
N LEU A 74 -12.43 11.98 -20.62
CA LEU A 74 -11.70 12.19 -19.37
C LEU A 74 -12.21 11.31 -18.23
N ARG A 75 -13.54 11.16 -18.10
CA ARG A 75 -14.14 10.28 -17.06
C ARG A 75 -13.78 8.81 -17.25
N ASN A 76 -13.56 8.39 -18.49
CA ASN A 76 -13.31 6.99 -18.83
C ASN A 76 -11.84 6.70 -19.15
N SER A 77 -10.97 7.70 -19.21
CA SER A 77 -9.54 7.53 -19.52
C SER A 77 -8.80 6.74 -18.44
N PRO A 78 -8.21 5.59 -18.77
CA PRO A 78 -7.38 4.86 -17.83
C PRO A 78 -6.05 5.58 -17.55
N GLN A 79 -5.52 6.34 -18.54
CA GLN A 79 -4.26 7.07 -18.41
C GLN A 79 -4.37 8.22 -17.38
N THR A 80 -5.43 9.02 -17.45
CA THR A 80 -5.66 10.11 -16.48
C THR A 80 -5.87 9.56 -15.08
N ARG A 81 -6.60 8.42 -14.95
CA ARG A 81 -6.80 7.75 -13.67
C ARG A 81 -5.51 7.17 -13.11
N GLU A 82 -4.66 6.57 -13.94
CA GLU A 82 -3.35 6.08 -13.52
C GLU A 82 -2.45 7.22 -13.03
N ALA A 83 -2.35 8.32 -13.78
CA ALA A 83 -1.57 9.48 -13.39
C ALA A 83 -2.07 10.11 -12.08
N TRP A 84 -3.38 10.16 -11.88
CA TRP A 84 -3.97 10.61 -10.62
C TRP A 84 -3.60 9.71 -9.43
N TRP A 85 -3.61 8.37 -9.61
CA TRP A 85 -3.19 7.46 -8.56
C TRP A 85 -1.69 7.57 -8.24
N ARG A 86 -0.84 7.85 -9.25
CA ARG A 86 0.59 8.13 -9.02
C ARG A 86 0.78 9.41 -8.20
N ALA A 87 0.07 10.47 -8.51
CA ALA A 87 0.10 11.70 -7.70
C ALA A 87 -0.36 11.44 -6.25
N ARG A 88 -1.39 10.63 -6.04
CA ARG A 88 -1.81 10.23 -4.68
C ARG A 88 -0.76 9.38 -3.96
N ALA A 89 -0.08 8.48 -4.65
CA ALA A 89 1.01 7.71 -4.06
C ALA A 89 2.18 8.63 -3.66
N ALA A 90 2.54 9.60 -4.50
CA ALA A 90 3.55 10.60 -4.16
C ALA A 90 3.13 11.48 -2.96
N ALA A 91 1.85 11.81 -2.83
CA ALA A 91 1.34 12.52 -1.65
C ALA A 91 1.50 11.68 -0.36
N ALA A 92 1.21 10.38 -0.43
CA ALA A 92 1.43 9.48 0.71
C ALA A 92 2.93 9.35 1.05
N GLU A 93 3.82 9.39 0.06
CA GLU A 93 5.28 9.38 0.30
C GLU A 93 5.73 10.61 1.10
N VAL A 94 5.15 11.79 0.85
CA VAL A 94 5.42 12.98 1.68
C VAL A 94 5.06 12.73 3.14
N ASP A 95 3.95 12.06 3.41
CA ASP A 95 3.52 11.77 4.78
C ASP A 95 4.41 10.69 5.44
N ILE A 96 4.91 9.72 4.66
CA ILE A 96 5.91 8.75 5.12
C ILE A 96 7.19 9.48 5.54
N ARG A 97 7.72 10.38 4.71
CA ARG A 97 8.92 11.17 5.07
C ARG A 97 8.70 12.09 6.27
N ARG A 98 7.48 12.58 6.46
CA ARG A 98 7.13 13.35 7.66
C ARG A 98 7.12 12.49 8.91
N ALA A 99 6.76 11.21 8.81
CA ALA A 99 6.78 10.30 9.94
C ALA A 99 8.18 10.17 10.54
N ASP A 100 9.25 10.26 9.75
CA ASP A 100 10.63 10.22 10.21
C ASP A 100 11.02 11.41 11.13
N LEU A 101 10.19 12.46 11.17
CA LEU A 101 10.37 13.58 12.09
C LEU A 101 9.85 13.29 13.50
N PHE A 102 9.10 12.22 13.70
CA PHE A 102 8.51 11.82 14.97
C PHE A 102 9.31 10.67 15.61
N PRO A 103 9.17 10.47 16.94
CA PRO A 103 9.74 9.32 17.60
C PRO A 103 9.08 8.02 17.15
N GLU A 104 9.88 6.99 16.94
CA GLU A 104 9.44 5.63 16.68
C GLU A 104 9.30 4.86 17.99
N ILE A 105 8.18 4.21 18.20
CA ILE A 105 7.88 3.42 19.39
C ILE A 105 7.67 1.98 18.96
N ASP A 106 8.60 1.11 19.35
CA ASP A 106 8.54 -0.33 19.10
C ASP A 106 8.07 -1.07 20.33
N VAL A 107 7.07 -1.90 20.18
CA VAL A 107 6.62 -2.85 21.19
C VAL A 107 6.99 -4.25 20.75
N GLN A 108 7.79 -4.95 21.57
CA GLN A 108 8.23 -6.31 21.27
C GLN A 108 7.90 -7.26 22.41
N LEU A 109 7.56 -8.48 22.06
CA LEU A 109 7.41 -9.60 22.98
C LEU A 109 8.38 -10.70 22.56
N GLN A 110 9.37 -10.96 23.41
CA GLN A 110 10.36 -12.01 23.16
C GLN A 110 10.09 -13.21 24.05
N ALA A 111 10.01 -14.39 23.43
CA ALA A 111 10.00 -15.66 24.14
C ALA A 111 11.24 -16.46 23.73
N SER A 112 12.03 -16.88 24.69
CA SER A 112 13.20 -17.74 24.45
C SER A 112 13.20 -18.95 25.37
N GLY A 113 13.55 -20.11 24.82
CA GLY A 113 13.74 -21.35 25.56
C GLY A 113 15.18 -21.83 25.38
N THR A 114 15.91 -21.93 26.49
CA THR A 114 17.28 -22.42 26.48
C THR A 114 17.37 -23.71 27.27
N ARG A 115 18.04 -24.72 26.69
CA ARG A 115 18.40 -25.95 27.37
C ARG A 115 19.90 -26.06 27.44
N GLN A 116 20.42 -26.16 28.65
CA GLN A 116 21.86 -26.32 28.89
C GLN A 116 22.11 -27.63 29.61
N ALA A 117 23.06 -28.43 29.10
CA ALA A 117 23.60 -29.58 29.81
C ALA A 117 24.79 -29.14 30.66
N VAL A 118 24.76 -29.42 31.92
CA VAL A 118 25.85 -29.14 32.86
C VAL A 118 26.49 -30.45 33.37
N ALA A 119 27.70 -30.37 33.89
CA ALA A 119 28.43 -31.50 34.43
C ALA A 119 28.59 -32.71 33.46
N GLY A 120 29.05 -32.47 32.22
CA GLY A 120 29.27 -33.53 31.24
C GLY A 120 28.02 -34.27 30.77
N GLY A 121 26.84 -33.61 30.86
CA GLY A 121 25.55 -34.19 30.39
C GLY A 121 24.78 -34.93 31.50
N GLN A 122 25.22 -34.88 32.73
CA GLN A 122 24.55 -35.57 33.85
C GLN A 122 23.33 -34.79 34.39
N ALA A 123 23.24 -33.51 34.09
CA ALA A 123 22.08 -32.70 34.43
C ALA A 123 21.70 -31.76 33.26
N THR A 124 20.41 -31.63 33.01
CA THR A 124 19.87 -30.71 32.02
C THR A 124 19.06 -29.64 32.70
N PHE A 125 19.40 -28.41 32.46
CA PHE A 125 18.65 -27.24 32.93
C PHE A 125 17.89 -26.63 31.75
N SER A 126 16.59 -26.43 31.91
CA SER A 126 15.78 -25.73 30.92
C SER A 126 15.24 -24.43 31.50
N GLN A 127 15.46 -23.34 30.80
CA GLN A 127 14.96 -22.01 31.17
C GLN A 127 14.11 -21.46 30.05
N THR A 128 12.90 -21.01 30.39
CA THR A 128 12.04 -20.24 29.48
C THR A 128 11.97 -18.81 30.00
N THR A 129 12.30 -17.87 29.13
CA THR A 129 12.22 -16.45 29.43
C THR A 129 11.20 -15.81 28.52
N LEU A 130 10.24 -15.10 29.11
CA LEU A 130 9.27 -14.26 28.40
C LEU A 130 9.53 -12.82 28.85
N GLY A 131 9.83 -11.95 27.87
CA GLY A 131 10.16 -10.55 28.11
C GLY A 131 9.39 -9.61 27.20
N PRO A 132 8.44 -8.81 27.71
CA PRO A 132 7.94 -7.65 26.98
C PRO A 132 9.01 -6.57 26.97
N GLY A 133 9.18 -5.90 25.81
CA GLY A 133 10.08 -4.76 25.63
C GLY A 133 9.35 -3.60 24.97
N LEU A 134 9.73 -2.40 25.39
CA LEU A 134 9.32 -1.15 24.75
C LEU A 134 10.58 -0.37 24.44
N THR A 135 10.75 -0.03 23.15
CA THR A 135 11.89 0.77 22.69
C THR A 135 11.38 2.06 22.06
N LEU A 136 11.95 3.19 22.46
CA LEU A 136 11.72 4.49 21.88
C LEU A 136 12.99 4.94 21.16
N ASN A 137 12.90 5.14 19.86
CA ASN A 137 13.96 5.67 19.02
C ASN A 137 13.60 7.08 18.56
N TYR A 138 14.45 8.05 18.81
CA TYR A 138 14.23 9.40 18.33
C TYR A 138 15.56 10.07 17.97
N LEU A 139 15.66 10.46 16.71
CA LEU A 139 16.82 11.19 16.22
C LEU A 139 16.66 12.68 16.55
N LEU A 140 17.39 13.16 17.56
CA LEU A 140 17.27 14.54 18.06
C LEU A 140 17.86 15.58 17.11
N PHE A 141 18.93 15.24 16.39
CA PHE A 141 19.61 16.17 15.52
C PHE A 141 20.24 15.46 14.30
N ASP A 142 20.02 15.97 13.10
CA ASP A 142 20.47 15.40 11.83
C ASP A 142 20.93 16.46 10.81
N PHE A 143 21.21 17.67 11.27
CA PHE A 143 21.64 18.79 10.42
C PHE A 143 20.64 19.12 9.28
N GLY A 144 19.36 18.80 9.45
CA GLY A 144 18.29 19.08 8.49
C GLY A 144 18.10 18.00 7.43
N GLY A 145 18.71 16.83 7.55
CA GLY A 145 18.60 15.73 6.60
C GLY A 145 17.13 15.31 6.37
N ARG A 146 16.40 14.96 7.44
CA ARG A 146 14.98 14.57 7.36
C ARG A 146 14.09 15.67 6.77
N GLN A 147 14.40 16.95 7.08
CA GLN A 147 13.65 18.07 6.49
C GLN A 147 13.89 18.16 4.99
N ALA A 148 15.12 17.94 4.54
CA ALA A 148 15.45 17.90 3.12
C ALA A 148 14.77 16.73 2.39
N ASP A 149 14.64 15.56 3.04
CA ASP A 149 13.93 14.40 2.49
C ASP A 149 12.43 14.68 2.31
N VAL A 150 11.79 15.36 3.29
CA VAL A 150 10.41 15.81 3.16
C VAL A 150 10.25 16.78 1.99
N GLU A 151 11.19 17.72 1.84
CA GLU A 151 11.14 18.67 0.73
C GLU A 151 11.37 18.00 -0.62
N ALA A 152 12.29 17.04 -0.71
CA ALA A 152 12.49 16.24 -1.92
C ALA A 152 11.21 15.46 -2.32
N ALA A 153 10.54 14.85 -1.34
CA ALA A 153 9.26 14.17 -1.58
C ALA A 153 8.16 15.14 -2.05
N ARG A 154 8.13 16.37 -1.53
CA ARG A 154 7.20 17.41 -2.03
C ARG A 154 7.46 17.79 -3.48
N GLN A 155 8.73 17.93 -3.87
CA GLN A 155 9.09 18.23 -5.25
C GLN A 155 8.71 17.07 -6.18
N ALA A 156 8.86 15.81 -5.73
CA ALA A 156 8.37 14.64 -6.45
C ALA A 156 6.84 14.67 -6.63
N LEU A 157 6.09 15.03 -5.59
CA LEU A 157 4.63 15.21 -5.67
C LEU A 157 4.25 16.29 -6.70
N PHE A 158 4.98 17.42 -6.75
CA PHE A 158 4.73 18.44 -7.78
C PHE A 158 4.95 17.89 -9.18
N ALA A 159 6.02 17.12 -9.39
CA ALA A 159 6.28 16.49 -10.70
C ALA A 159 5.13 15.55 -11.11
N GLU A 160 4.63 14.70 -10.20
CA GLU A 160 3.50 13.81 -10.48
C GLU A 160 2.19 14.58 -10.77
N ASN A 161 1.95 15.71 -10.11
CA ASN A 161 0.81 16.56 -10.43
C ASN A 161 0.91 17.18 -11.83
N PHE A 162 2.11 17.57 -12.29
CA PHE A 162 2.31 18.04 -13.65
C PHE A 162 2.13 16.92 -14.68
N LEU A 163 2.58 15.70 -14.39
CA LEU A 163 2.35 14.53 -15.23
C LEU A 163 0.85 14.18 -15.32
N HIS A 164 0.09 14.35 -14.23
CA HIS A 164 -1.37 14.22 -14.28
C HIS A 164 -2.01 15.26 -15.18
N ASN A 165 -1.58 16.53 -15.11
CA ASN A 165 -2.07 17.58 -15.99
C ASN A 165 -1.73 17.29 -17.45
N GLN A 166 -0.53 16.77 -17.73
CA GLN A 166 -0.15 16.33 -19.07
C GLN A 166 -1.07 15.20 -19.57
N ALA A 167 -1.36 14.19 -18.74
CA ALA A 167 -2.24 13.09 -19.12
C ALA A 167 -3.66 13.58 -19.49
N ILE A 168 -4.15 14.62 -18.80
CA ILE A 168 -5.43 15.28 -19.15
C ILE A 168 -5.32 15.94 -20.53
N GLN A 169 -4.27 16.70 -20.78
CA GLN A 169 -4.05 17.39 -22.08
C GLN A 169 -3.93 16.38 -23.22
N ASP A 170 -3.20 15.28 -23.02
CA ASP A 170 -3.03 14.24 -24.02
C ASP A 170 -4.37 13.54 -24.32
N ALA A 171 -5.20 13.30 -23.31
CA ALA A 171 -6.52 12.73 -23.50
C ALA A 171 -7.44 13.68 -24.31
N VAL A 172 -7.38 14.99 -24.05
CA VAL A 172 -8.13 15.99 -24.85
C VAL A 172 -7.68 15.99 -26.30
N LEU A 173 -6.36 16.05 -26.53
CA LEU A 173 -5.79 16.05 -27.90
C LEU A 173 -6.13 14.77 -28.68
N GLN A 174 -6.27 13.63 -28.00
CA GLN A 174 -6.70 12.37 -28.65
C GLN A 174 -8.14 12.41 -29.12
N VAL A 175 -9.00 13.16 -28.43
CA VAL A 175 -10.41 13.32 -28.80
C VAL A 175 -10.58 14.30 -29.97
N GLU A 176 -9.69 15.26 -30.11
CA GLU A 176 -9.73 16.31 -31.17
C GLU A 176 -9.21 15.84 -32.54
N ARG A 177 -8.56 14.65 -32.59
CA ARG A 177 -8.01 14.05 -33.83
C ARG A 177 -8.97 13.11 -34.51
#